data_11fec44a49e1339181821e9a9765a600
#
_entry.id   11fec44a49e1339181821e9a9765a600
#
_cell.length_a   1.000
_cell.length_b   1.000
_cell.length_c   1.000
_cell.angle_alpha   90.00
_cell.angle_beta   90.00
_cell.angle_gamma   90.00
#
_symmetry.space_group_name_H-M   'P 1'
#
loop_
_entity.id
_entity.type
_entity.pdbx_description
1 polymer ?
#
loop_
_entity_poly.entity_id
_entity_poly.type
_entity_poly.pdbx_seq_one_letter_code
_entity_poly.pdbx_strand_id
1 'polypeptide(L)'
;MKNFIQNTENEHEPDIEPKTNKKVKMEVRAVTRYVRISPQKAQDFSQVIQGKPVAEAMAIAELSPRKAARLFAKTLKSALANAENNHDLKKADLKVKRAAADPGPMLKRFRPKARGMAGRIRKRMSHFTVILTDE
;
A
#
# COMPACT_ATOMS: atom_id res chain seq x y z
N MET A 1 -78.52 -4.89 19.78
CA MET A 1 -77.51 -5.08 20.83
C MET A 1 -76.17 -5.15 20.20
N LYS A 2 -75.24 -4.29 20.60
CA LYS A 2 -74.05 -3.87 19.86
C LYS A 2 -72.87 -4.77 20.21
N ASN A 3 -72.34 -5.52 19.23
CA ASN A 3 -71.11 -6.27 19.38
C ASN A 3 -69.94 -5.33 19.06
N PHE A 4 -69.15 -5.01 20.07
CA PHE A 4 -67.88 -4.28 19.95
C PHE A 4 -66.79 -5.26 19.57
N ILE A 5 -66.30 -5.17 18.35
CA ILE A 5 -65.12 -5.88 17.88
C ILE A 5 -63.93 -4.99 18.23
N GLN A 6 -63.13 -5.42 19.19
CA GLN A 6 -61.82 -4.79 19.46
C GLN A 6 -60.80 -5.39 18.49
N ASN A 7 -60.39 -4.59 17.52
CA ASN A 7 -59.21 -4.86 16.70
C ASN A 7 -57.99 -4.51 17.55
N THR A 8 -57.26 -5.52 17.99
CA THR A 8 -55.89 -5.37 18.48
C THR A 8 -54.98 -5.39 17.28
N GLU A 9 -54.60 -4.21 16.83
CA GLU A 9 -53.51 -4.02 15.86
C GLU A 9 -52.20 -4.32 16.56
N ASN A 10 -51.64 -5.50 16.28
CA ASN A 10 -50.27 -5.83 16.60
C ASN A 10 -49.39 -5.10 15.58
N GLU A 11 -48.97 -3.90 15.93
CA GLU A 11 -47.88 -3.23 15.27
C GLU A 11 -46.59 -3.99 15.59
N HIS A 12 -46.23 -4.88 14.69
CA HIS A 12 -44.93 -5.54 14.67
C HIS A 12 -43.92 -4.48 14.11
N GLU A 13 -43.32 -3.72 15.00
CA GLU A 13 -42.16 -2.89 14.64
C GLU A 13 -41.05 -3.83 14.14
N PRO A 14 -40.53 -3.64 12.92
CA PRO A 14 -39.37 -4.40 12.48
C PRO A 14 -38.15 -3.92 13.30
N ASP A 15 -37.59 -4.82 14.08
CA ASP A 15 -36.29 -4.64 14.76
C ASP A 15 -35.24 -4.21 13.71
N ILE A 16 -35.00 -2.91 13.63
CA ILE A 16 -33.89 -2.35 12.87
C ILE A 16 -32.64 -2.68 13.66
N GLU A 17 -32.05 -3.85 13.36
CA GLU A 17 -30.72 -4.17 13.83
C GLU A 17 -29.79 -3.01 13.48
N PRO A 18 -29.00 -2.50 14.44
CA PRO A 18 -28.06 -1.43 14.17
C PRO A 18 -27.06 -1.97 13.16
N LYS A 19 -27.12 -1.44 11.93
CA LYS A 19 -26.14 -1.69 10.88
C LYS A 19 -24.77 -1.47 11.50
N THR A 20 -24.06 -2.56 11.77
CA THR A 20 -22.69 -2.59 12.23
C THR A 20 -21.92 -1.54 11.43
N ASN A 21 -21.46 -0.49 12.10
CA ASN A 21 -20.56 0.50 11.55
C ASN A 21 -19.29 -0.25 11.12
N LYS A 22 -19.28 -0.78 9.89
CA LYS A 22 -18.03 -1.16 9.23
C LYS A 22 -17.23 0.13 9.17
N LYS A 23 -16.26 0.29 10.09
CA LYS A 23 -15.24 1.32 10.00
C LYS A 23 -14.77 1.33 8.55
N VAL A 24 -15.04 2.41 7.84
CA VAL A 24 -14.59 2.56 6.45
C VAL A 24 -13.07 2.57 6.51
N LYS A 25 -12.45 1.47 6.12
CA LYS A 25 -10.99 1.34 6.11
C LYS A 25 -10.45 2.33 5.10
N MET A 26 -9.75 3.33 5.58
CA MET A 26 -9.10 4.30 4.69
C MET A 26 -7.80 3.71 4.15
N GLU A 27 -7.63 3.82 2.85
CA GLU A 27 -6.42 3.39 2.15
C GLU A 27 -5.71 4.59 1.54
N VAL A 28 -4.48 4.80 1.96
CA VAL A 28 -3.63 5.88 1.45
C VAL A 28 -2.55 5.30 0.56
N ARG A 29 -2.50 5.76 -0.68
CA ARG A 29 -1.56 5.28 -1.69
C ARG A 29 -0.47 6.30 -1.98
N ALA A 30 0.79 5.84 -2.04
CA ALA A 30 1.92 6.59 -2.59
C ALA A 30 2.65 5.79 -3.68
N VAL A 31 3.07 6.46 -4.73
CA VAL A 31 3.76 5.84 -5.88
C VAL A 31 5.02 6.62 -6.22
N THR A 32 6.14 5.91 -6.30
CA THR A 32 7.39 6.45 -6.84
C THR A 32 7.72 5.76 -8.16
N ARG A 33 7.80 6.52 -9.23
CA ARG A 33 8.03 5.99 -10.59
C ARG A 33 9.48 6.09 -11.00
N TYR A 34 9.89 5.26 -11.97
CA TYR A 34 11.20 5.27 -12.65
C TYR A 34 12.41 5.11 -11.72
N VAL A 35 12.28 4.31 -10.69
CA VAL A 35 13.36 4.05 -9.72
C VAL A 35 14.41 3.14 -10.34
N ARG A 36 15.70 3.54 -10.26
CA ARG A 36 16.84 2.82 -10.84
C ARG A 36 17.26 1.59 -10.03
N ILE A 37 16.39 0.57 -10.04
CA ILE A 37 16.63 -0.73 -9.42
C ILE A 37 15.88 -1.83 -10.20
N SER A 38 16.38 -3.07 -10.12
CA SER A 38 15.67 -4.23 -10.69
C SER A 38 14.43 -4.56 -9.84
N PRO A 39 13.26 -4.89 -10.46
CA PRO A 39 12.06 -5.27 -9.73
C PRO A 39 12.28 -6.40 -8.73
N GLN A 40 12.97 -7.47 -9.11
CA GLN A 40 13.27 -8.61 -8.23
C GLN A 40 13.95 -8.19 -6.93
N LYS A 41 15.05 -7.38 -7.03
CA LYS A 41 15.76 -6.88 -5.85
C LYS A 41 14.93 -5.95 -4.97
N ALA A 42 13.93 -5.30 -5.54
CA ALA A 42 13.01 -4.45 -4.82
C ALA A 42 11.87 -5.26 -4.18
N GLN A 43 11.38 -6.30 -4.85
CA GLN A 43 10.35 -7.19 -4.32
C GLN A 43 10.80 -7.93 -3.06
N ASP A 44 12.04 -8.42 -3.01
CA ASP A 44 12.61 -9.04 -1.81
C ASP A 44 12.48 -8.14 -0.58
N PHE A 45 12.69 -6.85 -0.76
CA PHE A 45 12.55 -5.88 0.34
C PHE A 45 11.10 -5.52 0.61
N SER A 46 10.25 -5.43 -0.41
CA SER A 46 8.82 -5.11 -0.24
C SER A 46 8.10 -6.14 0.62
N GLN A 47 8.45 -7.41 0.49
CA GLN A 47 7.91 -8.50 1.31
C GLN A 47 8.26 -8.34 2.79
N VAL A 48 9.43 -7.82 3.11
CA VAL A 48 9.88 -7.61 4.50
C VAL A 48 9.07 -6.54 5.21
N ILE A 49 8.62 -5.49 4.51
CA ILE A 49 7.88 -4.38 5.10
C ILE A 49 6.36 -4.53 5.04
N GLN A 50 5.86 -5.43 4.21
CA GLN A 50 4.42 -5.65 4.05
C GLN A 50 3.81 -6.28 5.30
N GLY A 51 2.63 -5.81 5.70
CA GLY A 51 1.90 -6.27 6.89
C GLY A 51 2.39 -5.68 8.22
N LYS A 52 3.48 -4.90 8.23
CA LYS A 52 4.05 -4.32 9.45
C LYS A 52 3.46 -2.94 9.77
N PRO A 53 3.48 -2.53 11.06
CA PRO A 53 3.19 -1.16 11.44
C PRO A 53 4.14 -0.19 10.73
N VAL A 54 3.65 0.98 10.32
CA VAL A 54 4.46 1.96 9.57
C VAL A 54 5.71 2.38 10.33
N ALA A 55 5.64 2.49 11.67
CA ALA A 55 6.79 2.83 12.50
C ALA A 55 7.92 1.78 12.38
N GLU A 56 7.58 0.49 12.47
CA GLU A 56 8.53 -0.61 12.31
C GLU A 56 9.06 -0.71 10.88
N ALA A 57 8.19 -0.58 9.88
CA ALA A 57 8.57 -0.60 8.47
C ALA A 57 9.58 0.51 8.12
N MET A 58 9.42 1.70 8.70
CA MET A 58 10.37 2.81 8.53
C MET A 58 11.70 2.52 9.22
N ALA A 59 11.70 2.00 10.44
CA ALA A 59 12.93 1.63 11.15
C ALA A 59 13.73 0.56 10.37
N ILE A 60 13.06 -0.48 9.86
CA ILE A 60 13.69 -1.50 9.02
C ILE A 60 14.26 -0.89 7.74
N ALA A 61 13.55 0.04 7.12
CA ALA A 61 13.99 0.68 5.88
C ALA A 61 15.19 1.62 6.10
N GLU A 62 15.33 2.24 7.25
CA GLU A 62 16.47 3.10 7.61
C GLU A 62 17.71 2.30 8.01
N LEU A 63 17.53 1.21 8.77
CA LEU A 63 18.63 0.36 9.23
C LEU A 63 19.19 -0.55 8.13
N SER A 64 18.40 -0.89 7.10
CA SER A 64 18.82 -1.80 6.06
C SER A 64 19.84 -1.16 5.10
N PRO A 65 21.02 -1.79 4.85
CA PRO A 65 22.04 -1.28 3.92
C PRO A 65 21.62 -1.40 2.45
N ARG A 66 20.51 -2.05 2.15
CA ARG A 66 20.05 -2.31 0.78
C ARG A 66 19.62 -1.01 0.09
N LYS A 67 19.99 -0.84 -1.18
CA LYS A 67 19.53 0.30 -2.00
C LYS A 67 18.00 0.37 -2.08
N ALA A 68 17.32 -0.78 -2.17
CA ALA A 68 15.86 -0.86 -2.18
C ALA A 68 15.25 -0.20 -0.94
N ALA A 69 15.82 -0.44 0.23
CA ALA A 69 15.36 0.09 1.50
C ALA A 69 15.33 1.62 1.52
N ARG A 70 16.42 2.27 1.11
CA ARG A 70 16.50 3.74 1.02
C ARG A 70 15.45 4.35 0.10
N LEU A 71 15.12 3.64 -0.98
CA LEU A 71 14.15 4.10 -1.96
C LEU A 71 12.72 3.88 -1.46
N PHE A 72 12.44 2.73 -0.81
CA PHE A 72 11.16 2.49 -0.14
C PHE A 72 10.94 3.44 1.05
N ALA A 73 11.98 3.78 1.82
CA ALA A 73 11.88 4.76 2.90
C ALA A 73 11.34 6.10 2.42
N LYS A 74 11.76 6.57 1.24
CA LYS A 74 11.22 7.81 0.64
C LYS A 74 9.74 7.68 0.27
N THR A 75 9.34 6.53 -0.30
CA THR A 75 7.94 6.27 -0.67
C THR A 75 7.07 6.13 0.58
N LEU A 76 7.56 5.47 1.64
CA LEU A 76 6.88 5.36 2.94
C LEU A 76 6.69 6.74 3.60
N LYS A 77 7.73 7.59 3.59
CA LYS A 77 7.62 8.97 4.11
C LYS A 77 6.57 9.78 3.35
N SER A 78 6.51 9.62 2.02
CA SER A 78 5.48 10.27 1.21
C SER A 78 4.07 9.72 1.52
N ALA A 79 3.93 8.40 1.69
CA ALA A 79 2.65 7.78 2.05
C ALA A 79 2.17 8.25 3.42
N LEU A 80 3.09 8.34 4.40
CA LEU A 80 2.80 8.82 5.75
C LEU A 80 2.36 10.29 5.72
N ALA A 81 3.09 11.16 5.01
CA ALA A 81 2.72 12.57 4.87
C ALA A 81 1.34 12.75 4.21
N ASN A 82 1.01 11.91 3.21
CA ASN A 82 -0.31 11.91 2.59
C ASN A 82 -1.40 11.46 3.59
N ALA A 83 -1.11 10.49 4.46
CA ALA A 83 -2.04 10.02 5.47
C ALA A 83 -2.30 11.09 6.55
N GLU A 84 -1.26 11.74 7.02
CA GLU A 84 -1.35 12.79 8.04
C GLU A 84 -2.02 14.07 7.51
N ASN A 85 -1.58 14.56 6.33
CA ASN A 85 -2.04 15.86 5.83
C ASN A 85 -3.40 15.82 5.12
N ASN A 86 -3.75 14.71 4.45
CA ASN A 86 -4.95 14.63 3.64
C ASN A 86 -6.10 13.87 4.33
N HIS A 87 -5.78 13.04 5.32
CA HIS A 87 -6.74 12.15 5.95
C HIS A 87 -6.73 12.24 7.49
N ASP A 88 -5.91 13.09 8.08
CA ASP A 88 -5.78 13.31 9.53
C ASP A 88 -5.53 11.99 10.32
N LEU A 89 -4.90 10.99 9.68
CA LEU A 89 -4.62 9.70 10.28
C LEU A 89 -3.34 9.74 11.12
N LYS A 90 -3.38 9.10 12.29
CA LYS A 90 -2.22 9.04 13.18
C LYS A 90 -1.26 7.93 12.74
N LYS A 91 0.03 8.22 12.75
CA LYS A 91 1.10 7.27 12.40
C LYS A 91 1.03 5.94 13.19
N ALA A 92 0.59 5.99 14.45
CA ALA A 92 0.52 4.82 15.33
C ALA A 92 -0.51 3.78 14.86
N ASP A 93 -1.58 4.21 14.19
CA ASP A 93 -2.69 3.37 13.78
C ASP A 93 -2.51 2.80 12.35
N LEU A 94 -1.44 3.21 11.67
CA LEU A 94 -1.19 2.85 10.28
C LEU A 94 -0.35 1.60 10.12
N LYS A 95 -0.77 0.72 9.22
CA LYS A 95 -0.04 -0.47 8.77
C LYS A 95 0.21 -0.45 7.28
N VAL A 96 1.27 -1.12 6.85
CA VAL A 96 1.58 -1.31 5.42
C VAL A 96 0.72 -2.44 4.88
N LYS A 97 -0.40 -2.13 4.25
CA LYS A 97 -1.27 -3.13 3.62
C LYS A 97 -0.58 -3.81 2.45
N ARG A 98 0.03 -3.03 1.58
CA ARG A 98 0.71 -3.54 0.39
C ARG A 98 1.95 -2.70 0.08
N ALA A 99 3.05 -3.38 -0.17
CA ALA A 99 4.24 -2.81 -0.78
C ALA A 99 4.55 -3.62 -2.05
N ALA A 100 4.62 -2.95 -3.20
CA ALA A 100 4.87 -3.61 -4.48
C ALA A 100 5.96 -2.89 -5.26
N ALA A 101 6.71 -3.65 -6.04
CA ALA A 101 7.71 -3.16 -6.97
C ALA A 101 7.42 -3.73 -8.35
N ASP A 102 6.79 -2.94 -9.19
CA ASP A 102 6.40 -3.31 -10.54
C ASP A 102 7.51 -2.98 -11.55
N PRO A 103 7.64 -3.72 -12.66
CA PRO A 103 8.63 -3.43 -13.68
C PRO A 103 8.31 -2.10 -14.39
N GLY A 104 9.33 -1.26 -14.52
CA GLY A 104 9.28 -0.05 -15.33
C GLY A 104 9.99 -0.20 -16.68
N PRO A 105 10.07 0.86 -17.48
CA PRO A 105 10.79 0.85 -18.75
C PRO A 105 12.26 0.54 -18.53
N MET A 106 12.85 -0.13 -19.52
CA MET A 106 14.27 -0.53 -19.50
C MET A 106 15.08 0.34 -20.47
N LEU A 107 16.22 0.83 -20.01
CA LEU A 107 17.19 1.48 -20.89
C LEU A 107 18.04 0.39 -21.58
N LYS A 108 17.94 0.27 -22.87
CA LYS A 108 18.72 -0.66 -23.67
C LYS A 108 20.06 0.00 -23.98
N ARG A 109 21.15 -0.72 -23.70
CA ARG A 109 22.52 -0.30 -23.99
C ARG A 109 23.27 -1.47 -24.59
N PHE A 110 24.43 -1.22 -25.19
CA PHE A 110 25.30 -2.29 -25.67
C PHE A 110 26.71 -2.13 -25.06
N ARG A 111 27.41 -3.22 -25.00
CA ARG A 111 28.81 -3.28 -24.60
C ARG A 111 29.58 -4.06 -25.69
N PRO A 112 30.65 -3.47 -26.24
CA PRO A 112 31.51 -4.19 -27.17
C PRO A 112 32.09 -5.46 -26.53
N LYS A 113 32.13 -6.55 -27.28
CA LYS A 113 32.75 -7.82 -26.91
C LYS A 113 33.79 -8.21 -27.91
N ALA A 114 34.54 -9.28 -27.63
CA ALA A 114 35.51 -9.83 -28.56
C ALA A 114 34.89 -10.16 -29.93
N ARG A 115 35.72 -10.22 -30.98
CA ARG A 115 35.35 -10.55 -32.37
C ARG A 115 34.27 -9.60 -32.96
N GLY A 116 34.31 -8.34 -32.62
CA GLY A 116 33.36 -7.33 -33.13
C GLY A 116 31.91 -7.50 -32.71
N MET A 117 31.62 -8.40 -31.76
CA MET A 117 30.25 -8.64 -31.25
C MET A 117 29.81 -7.54 -30.25
N ALA A 118 28.52 -7.20 -30.28
CA ALA A 118 27.91 -6.28 -29.33
C ALA A 118 27.04 -7.03 -28.33
N GLY A 119 27.39 -6.95 -27.05
CA GLY A 119 26.58 -7.52 -25.95
C GLY A 119 25.49 -6.55 -25.49
N ARG A 120 24.23 -6.99 -25.46
CA ARG A 120 23.11 -6.18 -24.98
C ARG A 120 23.12 -6.03 -23.46
N ILE A 121 22.96 -4.79 -22.97
CA ILE A 121 22.80 -4.46 -21.54
C ILE A 121 21.43 -3.86 -21.34
N ARG A 122 20.68 -4.36 -20.32
CA ARG A 122 19.38 -3.85 -19.92
C ARG A 122 19.51 -3.17 -18.55
N LYS A 123 19.39 -1.86 -18.53
CA LYS A 123 19.35 -1.09 -17.27
C LYS A 123 17.89 -0.99 -16.83
N ARG A 124 17.47 -1.87 -15.90
CA ARG A 124 16.09 -1.99 -15.45
C ARG A 124 15.70 -0.85 -14.52
N MET A 125 14.44 -0.46 -14.57
CA MET A 125 13.77 0.46 -13.64
C MET A 125 12.54 -0.23 -13.03
N SER A 126 12.08 0.30 -11.91
CA SER A 126 10.89 -0.19 -11.21
C SER A 126 10.00 0.96 -10.79
N HIS A 127 8.73 0.67 -10.59
CA HIS A 127 7.75 1.56 -9.96
C HIS A 127 7.41 1.01 -8.59
N PHE A 128 7.50 1.84 -7.55
CA PHE A 128 7.15 1.45 -6.19
C PHE A 128 5.76 1.94 -5.85
N THR A 129 4.94 1.06 -5.34
CA THR A 129 3.61 1.38 -4.83
C THR A 129 3.53 0.94 -3.38
N VAL A 130 3.16 1.86 -2.50
CA VAL A 130 2.91 1.58 -1.08
C VAL A 130 1.47 1.99 -0.78
N ILE A 131 0.73 1.11 -0.12
CA ILE A 131 -0.63 1.35 0.35
C ILE A 131 -0.62 1.17 1.86
N LEU A 132 -1.02 2.21 2.57
CA LEU A 132 -1.21 2.21 4.02
C LEU A 132 -2.69 2.06 4.34
N THR A 133 -3.01 1.46 5.48
CA THR A 133 -4.38 1.30 5.99
C THR A 133 -4.40 1.55 7.50
N ASP A 134 -5.53 1.98 8.02
CA ASP A 134 -5.81 2.21 9.43
C ASP A 134 -6.43 0.96 10.10
N GLU A 135 -5.79 -0.17 10.03
CA GLU A 135 -6.28 -1.45 10.60
C GLU A 135 -5.83 -1.67 12.03
#